data_bd51934afa4c435669eb0fd10ac10f12
#
_entry.id   bd51934afa4c435669eb0fd10ac10f12
#
_cell.length_a   1.000
_cell.length_b   1.000
_cell.length_c   1.000
_cell.angle_alpha   90.00
_cell.angle_beta   90.00
_cell.angle_gamma   90.00
#
_symmetry.space_group_name_H-M   'P 1'
#
loop_
_entity.id
_entity.type
_entity.pdbx_description
1 polymer ?
#
loop_
_entity_poly.entity_id
_entity_poly.type
_entity_poly.pdbx_seq_one_letter_code
_entity_poly.pdbx_strand_id
1 'polypeptide(L)'
;GSEMCKETGAGITATKNDIVENPHNVEIVEAEAAQIPNVLKDVDYAVINSNYAINAGLNPVSDSLLIEGSSSAYGNILVTKQGNENSPKILALAAALKSKQVADFISDKYNGSVISVVENPGDGYDPNVDYDALKDTTITVAASPTPHAEILEVAKQILAEKGIALNIQTYNDYVVPNTVVEDGTIDANYFQHTPYLDNFNEEKGTHLVSVGAIHVEPMALYGGKQTNLDALGVKGK
;
A
#
# COMPACT_ATOMS: atom_id res chain seq x y z
N GLY A 1 -8.46 21.66 1.38
CA GLY A 1 -9.20 20.96 0.36
C GLY A 1 -9.25 21.80 -0.89
N SER A 2 -8.94 21.22 -2.04
CA SER A 2 -9.08 21.97 -3.29
C SER A 2 -10.56 22.26 -3.50
N GLU A 3 -10.90 23.48 -3.89
CA GLU A 3 -12.26 23.87 -4.27
C GLU A 3 -12.81 23.08 -5.46
N MET A 4 -12.00 22.23 -6.07
CA MET A 4 -12.35 21.40 -7.21
C MET A 4 -13.14 20.14 -6.84
N CYS A 5 -13.08 19.69 -5.59
CA CYS A 5 -13.79 18.51 -5.12
C CYS A 5 -14.68 18.88 -3.94
N LYS A 6 -15.83 19.46 -4.23
CA LYS A 6 -16.92 19.46 -3.25
C LYS A 6 -17.59 18.10 -3.35
N GLU A 7 -17.26 17.27 -2.39
CA GLU A 7 -17.76 15.91 -2.33
C GLU A 7 -19.28 15.83 -2.36
N THR A 8 -19.75 15.01 -3.25
CA THR A 8 -21.14 14.57 -3.30
C THR A 8 -21.39 13.26 -2.57
N GLY A 9 -20.42 12.77 -1.77
CA GLY A 9 -20.52 11.50 -1.06
C GLY A 9 -20.15 10.27 -1.89
N ALA A 10 -19.48 10.44 -3.03
CA ALA A 10 -19.05 9.32 -3.89
C ALA A 10 -17.96 8.43 -3.26
N GLY A 11 -17.32 8.89 -2.17
CA GLY A 11 -16.30 8.11 -1.45
C GLY A 11 -15.11 7.74 -2.34
N ILE A 12 -14.62 6.50 -2.18
CA ILE A 12 -13.47 5.98 -2.96
C ILE A 12 -13.79 5.67 -4.42
N THR A 13 -15.06 5.68 -4.81
CA THR A 13 -15.52 5.43 -6.18
C THR A 13 -15.67 6.72 -6.99
N ALA A 14 -15.32 7.88 -6.42
CA ALA A 14 -15.38 9.17 -7.09
C ALA A 14 -14.53 9.17 -8.37
N THR A 15 -15.09 9.72 -9.45
CA THR A 15 -14.44 9.88 -10.74
C THR A 15 -14.43 11.36 -11.14
N LYS A 16 -13.72 11.71 -12.20
CA LYS A 16 -13.78 13.09 -12.75
C LYS A 16 -15.20 13.54 -13.13
N ASN A 17 -16.13 12.61 -13.35
CA ASN A 17 -17.52 12.92 -13.69
C ASN A 17 -18.33 13.39 -12.46
N ASP A 18 -17.82 13.17 -11.25
CA ASP A 18 -18.45 13.62 -10.00
C ASP A 18 -18.01 15.03 -9.61
N ILE A 19 -17.15 15.67 -10.41
CA ILE A 19 -16.72 17.06 -10.19
C ILE A 19 -17.84 18.00 -10.54
N VAL A 20 -18.33 18.74 -9.53
CA VAL A 20 -19.45 19.69 -9.70
C VAL A 20 -19.00 21.12 -9.98
N GLU A 21 -17.80 21.48 -9.55
CA GLU A 21 -17.21 22.81 -9.77
C GLU A 21 -15.73 22.69 -10.14
N ASN A 22 -15.31 23.44 -11.17
CA ASN A 22 -13.92 23.53 -11.60
C ASN A 22 -13.57 24.99 -11.91
N PRO A 23 -13.48 25.86 -10.89
CA PRO A 23 -13.33 27.31 -11.07
C PRO A 23 -12.00 27.70 -11.72
N HIS A 24 -11.00 26.83 -11.69
CA HIS A 24 -9.67 27.08 -12.28
C HIS A 24 -9.50 26.42 -13.65
N ASN A 25 -10.55 25.81 -14.21
CA ASN A 25 -10.51 25.09 -15.49
C ASN A 25 -9.36 24.05 -15.56
N VAL A 26 -9.16 23.29 -14.48
CA VAL A 26 -8.14 22.25 -14.44
C VAL A 26 -8.55 21.11 -15.35
N GLU A 27 -7.69 20.75 -16.29
CA GLU A 27 -7.85 19.54 -17.11
C GLU A 27 -7.34 18.31 -16.34
N ILE A 28 -8.22 17.34 -16.12
CA ILE A 28 -7.87 16.08 -15.45
C ILE A 28 -7.64 15.00 -16.49
N VAL A 29 -6.40 14.52 -16.54
CA VAL A 29 -5.97 13.39 -17.36
C VAL A 29 -5.85 12.17 -16.49
N GLU A 30 -6.60 11.12 -16.82
CA GLU A 30 -6.53 9.82 -16.14
C GLU A 30 -5.52 8.92 -16.84
N ALA A 31 -4.68 8.26 -16.08
CA ALA A 31 -3.68 7.32 -16.57
C ALA A 31 -3.54 6.13 -15.60
N GLU A 32 -3.02 5.03 -16.12
CA GLU A 32 -2.63 3.87 -15.30
C GLU A 32 -1.64 4.31 -14.22
N ALA A 33 -1.92 3.97 -12.95
CA ALA A 33 -1.18 4.46 -11.80
C ALA A 33 0.34 4.21 -11.92
N ALA A 34 0.74 3.04 -12.42
CA ALA A 34 2.15 2.69 -12.63
C ALA A 34 2.85 3.56 -13.69
N GLN A 35 2.10 4.21 -14.58
CA GLN A 35 2.65 5.05 -15.65
C GLN A 35 2.73 6.53 -15.28
N ILE A 36 2.01 6.97 -14.25
CA ILE A 36 1.96 8.40 -13.87
C ILE A 36 3.34 8.99 -13.60
N PRO A 37 4.28 8.33 -12.90
CA PRO A 37 5.62 8.88 -12.70
C PRO A 37 6.36 9.18 -14.02
N ASN A 38 6.13 8.38 -15.05
CA ASN A 38 6.81 8.53 -16.36
C ASN A 38 6.36 9.77 -17.11
N VAL A 39 5.11 10.19 -16.91
CA VAL A 39 4.51 11.36 -17.61
C VAL A 39 4.48 12.61 -16.73
N LEU A 40 5.06 12.57 -15.53
CA LEU A 40 5.05 13.69 -14.59
C LEU A 40 5.57 15.00 -15.23
N LYS A 41 6.61 14.93 -16.06
CA LYS A 41 7.21 16.10 -16.72
C LYS A 41 6.34 16.69 -17.84
N ASP A 42 5.32 15.96 -18.28
CA ASP A 42 4.44 16.36 -19.38
C ASP A 42 3.18 17.06 -18.89
N VAL A 43 2.92 17.03 -17.58
CA VAL A 43 1.77 17.66 -16.93
C VAL A 43 2.20 18.75 -15.94
N ASP A 44 1.26 19.60 -15.53
CA ASP A 44 1.54 20.62 -14.51
C ASP A 44 1.73 19.98 -13.13
N TYR A 45 0.86 19.05 -12.78
CA TYR A 45 0.86 18.31 -11.51
C TYR A 45 0.42 16.88 -11.73
N ALA A 46 0.86 15.99 -10.82
CA ALA A 46 0.33 14.63 -10.75
C ALA A 46 0.13 14.17 -9.31
N VAL A 47 -0.97 13.48 -9.05
CA VAL A 47 -1.17 12.71 -7.82
C VAL A 47 -0.62 11.31 -8.09
N ILE A 48 0.34 10.89 -7.28
CA ILE A 48 1.05 9.61 -7.46
C ILE A 48 0.94 8.80 -6.18
N ASN A 49 0.53 7.52 -6.31
CA ASN A 49 0.59 6.56 -5.23
C ASN A 49 2.03 6.38 -4.76
N SER A 50 2.27 6.38 -3.46
CA SER A 50 3.62 6.44 -2.90
C SER A 50 4.50 5.25 -3.28
N ASN A 51 3.95 4.03 -3.41
CA ASN A 51 4.70 2.88 -3.91
C ASN A 51 5.27 3.12 -5.31
N TYR A 52 4.51 3.70 -6.22
CA TYR A 52 5.01 4.04 -7.57
C TYR A 52 5.95 5.24 -7.56
N ALA A 53 5.71 6.23 -6.71
CA ALA A 53 6.62 7.37 -6.54
C ALA A 53 7.99 6.92 -6.04
N ILE A 54 8.04 6.14 -4.97
CA ILE A 54 9.29 5.62 -4.39
C ILE A 54 10.02 4.73 -5.41
N ASN A 55 9.31 3.86 -6.10
CA ASN A 55 9.89 3.00 -7.14
C ASN A 55 10.49 3.81 -8.31
N ALA A 56 9.93 4.98 -8.60
CA ALA A 56 10.45 5.92 -9.60
C ALA A 56 11.56 6.85 -9.07
N GLY A 57 12.00 6.69 -7.82
CA GLY A 57 13.05 7.49 -7.21
C GLY A 57 12.57 8.83 -6.63
N LEU A 58 11.26 9.06 -6.52
CA LEU A 58 10.70 10.23 -5.85
C LEU A 58 10.56 9.97 -4.35
N ASN A 59 10.86 10.98 -3.54
CA ASN A 59 10.60 10.93 -2.10
C ASN A 59 9.29 11.67 -1.80
N PRO A 60 8.21 10.99 -1.33
CA PRO A 60 6.93 11.62 -1.06
C PRO A 60 6.99 12.80 -0.09
N VAL A 61 7.95 12.81 0.85
CA VAL A 61 8.08 13.89 1.84
C VAL A 61 8.79 15.10 1.28
N SER A 62 9.93 14.90 0.58
CA SER A 62 10.79 16.00 0.12
C SER A 62 10.46 16.51 -1.27
N ASP A 63 9.93 15.66 -2.15
CA ASP A 63 9.74 15.98 -3.57
C ASP A 63 8.29 16.36 -3.91
N SER A 64 7.35 16.17 -2.98
CA SER A 64 5.96 16.55 -3.19
C SER A 64 5.67 18.01 -2.84
N LEU A 65 4.65 18.57 -3.48
CA LEU A 65 4.11 19.90 -3.16
C LEU A 65 3.03 19.85 -2.08
N LEU A 66 2.36 18.71 -1.95
CA LEU A 66 1.36 18.44 -0.94
C LEU A 66 1.37 16.95 -0.63
N ILE A 67 1.30 16.59 0.64
CA ILE A 67 1.25 15.20 1.10
C ILE A 67 0.05 14.99 2.02
N GLU A 68 -0.57 13.81 1.93
CA GLU A 68 -1.64 13.37 2.82
C GLU A 68 -1.14 13.25 4.27
N GLY A 69 -2.01 13.49 5.25
CA GLY A 69 -1.66 13.31 6.65
C GLY A 69 -1.44 11.85 7.04
N SER A 70 -0.62 11.62 8.06
CA SER A 70 -0.27 10.27 8.56
C SER A 70 -1.43 9.55 9.28
N SER A 71 -2.53 10.23 9.59
CA SER A 71 -3.73 9.66 10.20
C SER A 71 -4.70 9.02 9.19
N SER A 72 -4.20 8.62 8.04
CA SER A 72 -4.99 8.02 6.97
C SER A 72 -5.64 6.70 7.42
N ALA A 73 -6.94 6.52 7.05
CA ALA A 73 -7.64 5.23 7.16
C ALA A 73 -7.15 4.18 6.14
N TYR A 74 -6.17 4.53 5.32
CA TYR A 74 -5.65 3.71 4.22
C TYR A 74 -4.40 2.92 4.63
N GLY A 75 -4.44 2.25 5.80
CA GLY A 75 -3.38 1.31 6.20
C GLY A 75 -3.23 0.18 5.18
N ASN A 76 -2.00 -0.08 4.75
CA ASN A 76 -1.67 -1.22 3.91
C ASN A 76 -1.74 -2.50 4.72
N ILE A 77 -2.49 -3.48 4.24
CA ILE A 77 -2.90 -4.68 4.95
C ILE A 77 -2.30 -5.94 4.37
N LEU A 78 -2.04 -6.92 5.24
CA LEU A 78 -1.85 -8.30 4.84
C LEU A 78 -3.22 -8.92 4.57
N VAL A 79 -3.37 -9.59 3.43
CA VAL A 79 -4.64 -10.17 2.96
C VAL A 79 -4.46 -11.64 2.62
N THR A 80 -5.46 -12.44 2.96
CA THR A 80 -5.55 -13.85 2.56
C THR A 80 -6.97 -14.20 2.11
N LYS A 81 -7.17 -15.40 1.59
CA LYS A 81 -8.51 -15.90 1.29
C LYS A 81 -9.27 -16.22 2.57
N GLN A 82 -10.56 -15.89 2.60
CA GLN A 82 -11.47 -16.19 3.70
C GLN A 82 -11.39 -17.67 4.10
N GLY A 83 -11.26 -17.93 5.39
CA GLY A 83 -11.07 -19.25 5.96
C GLY A 83 -9.59 -19.60 6.23
N ASN A 84 -8.64 -18.86 5.66
CA ASN A 84 -7.20 -19.06 5.89
C ASN A 84 -6.60 -18.09 6.91
N GLU A 85 -7.35 -17.10 7.38
CA GLU A 85 -6.88 -16.03 8.26
C GLU A 85 -6.28 -16.53 9.58
N ASN A 86 -6.71 -17.69 10.04
CA ASN A 86 -6.20 -18.35 11.25
C ASN A 86 -5.28 -19.54 10.96
N SER A 87 -4.88 -19.75 9.71
CA SER A 87 -3.94 -20.82 9.39
C SER A 87 -2.56 -20.53 9.98
N PRO A 88 -1.81 -21.55 10.43
CA PRO A 88 -0.49 -21.33 11.04
C PRO A 88 0.48 -20.53 10.16
N LYS A 89 0.47 -20.74 8.85
CA LYS A 89 1.30 -19.98 7.91
C LYS A 89 0.96 -18.49 7.91
N ILE A 90 -0.32 -18.16 7.88
CA ILE A 90 -0.78 -16.75 7.85
C ILE A 90 -0.55 -16.07 9.19
N LEU A 91 -0.78 -16.75 10.31
CA LEU A 91 -0.47 -16.22 11.65
C LEU A 91 1.03 -15.97 11.80
N ALA A 92 1.89 -16.88 11.34
CA ALA A 92 3.33 -16.71 11.37
C ALA A 92 3.81 -15.51 10.53
N LEU A 93 3.29 -15.35 9.32
CA LEU A 93 3.60 -14.22 8.45
C LEU A 93 3.10 -12.89 9.05
N ALA A 94 1.89 -12.87 9.60
CA ALA A 94 1.32 -11.68 10.25
C ALA A 94 2.17 -11.26 11.46
N ALA A 95 2.59 -12.21 12.30
CA ALA A 95 3.45 -11.93 13.46
C ALA A 95 4.81 -11.34 13.02
N ALA A 96 5.43 -11.92 12.00
CA ALA A 96 6.69 -11.41 11.46
C ALA A 96 6.56 -9.98 10.93
N LEU A 97 5.50 -9.66 10.16
CA LEU A 97 5.23 -8.31 9.66
C LEU A 97 4.90 -7.30 10.76
N LYS A 98 4.29 -7.74 11.87
CA LYS A 98 3.96 -6.90 13.03
C LYS A 98 5.08 -6.81 14.07
N SER A 99 6.28 -7.23 13.72
CA SER A 99 7.44 -7.21 14.62
C SER A 99 8.04 -5.82 14.79
N LYS A 100 8.74 -5.65 15.92
CA LYS A 100 9.57 -4.45 16.14
C LYS A 100 10.65 -4.31 15.06
N GLN A 101 11.25 -5.41 14.62
CA GLN A 101 12.27 -5.40 13.58
C GLN A 101 11.74 -4.81 12.26
N VAL A 102 10.51 -5.14 11.87
CA VAL A 102 9.84 -4.55 10.69
C VAL A 102 9.53 -3.08 10.93
N ALA A 103 9.00 -2.70 12.10
CA ALA A 103 8.70 -1.30 12.42
C ALA A 103 9.95 -0.41 12.40
N ASP A 104 11.05 -0.89 12.97
CA ASP A 104 12.34 -0.19 12.95
C ASP A 104 12.89 -0.04 11.52
N PHE A 105 12.82 -1.11 10.71
CA PHE A 105 13.22 -1.06 9.30
C PHE A 105 12.43 -0.01 8.50
N ILE A 106 11.11 0.05 8.70
CA ILE A 106 10.26 1.05 8.04
C ILE A 106 10.69 2.46 8.42
N SER A 107 10.88 2.71 9.71
CA SER A 107 11.30 4.01 10.21
C SER A 107 12.66 4.44 9.66
N ASP A 108 13.64 3.53 9.69
CA ASP A 108 15.02 3.82 9.31
C ASP A 108 15.16 4.00 7.80
N LYS A 109 14.45 3.21 7.00
CA LYS A 109 14.61 3.22 5.54
C LYS A 109 13.84 4.36 4.87
N TYR A 110 12.61 4.63 5.31
CA TYR A 110 11.70 5.48 4.52
C TYR A 110 11.53 6.90 5.05
N ASN A 111 12.11 7.22 6.22
CA ASN A 111 12.14 8.60 6.76
C ASN A 111 10.79 9.34 6.70
N GLY A 112 9.69 8.65 7.05
CA GLY A 112 8.34 9.22 7.07
C GLY A 112 7.55 9.12 5.76
N SER A 113 8.16 8.68 4.64
CA SER A 113 7.40 8.38 3.41
C SER A 113 6.58 7.10 3.52
N VAL A 114 6.98 6.20 4.41
CA VAL A 114 6.24 5.01 4.83
C VAL A 114 6.27 4.98 6.36
N ILE A 115 5.12 4.75 6.98
CA ILE A 115 4.98 4.86 8.44
C ILE A 115 4.31 3.59 8.98
N SER A 116 4.96 2.90 9.93
CA SER A 116 4.34 1.75 10.60
C SER A 116 3.11 2.16 11.40
N VAL A 117 2.04 1.38 11.31
CA VAL A 117 0.80 1.57 12.09
C VAL A 117 0.60 0.47 13.13
N VAL A 118 1.59 -0.37 13.36
CA VAL A 118 1.56 -1.40 14.39
C VAL A 118 1.79 -0.78 15.75
N GLU A 119 0.74 -0.68 16.56
CA GLU A 119 0.80 0.02 17.86
C GLU A 119 1.71 -0.65 18.89
N ASN A 120 1.71 -1.99 18.94
CA ASN A 120 2.50 -2.80 19.88
C ASN A 120 3.31 -3.85 19.11
N PRO A 121 4.43 -3.44 18.48
CA PRO A 121 5.26 -4.38 17.71
C PRO A 121 5.83 -5.48 18.61
N GLY A 122 5.64 -6.74 18.19
CA GLY A 122 6.12 -7.92 18.90
C GLY A 122 7.54 -8.34 18.52
N ASP A 123 7.92 -9.53 18.96
CA ASP A 123 9.22 -10.15 18.66
C ASP A 123 9.26 -10.84 17.28
N GLY A 124 8.12 -10.90 16.58
CA GLY A 124 7.98 -11.49 15.25
C GLY A 124 7.39 -12.89 15.25
N TYR A 125 6.99 -13.42 16.41
CA TYR A 125 6.45 -14.77 16.55
C TYR A 125 5.10 -14.74 17.24
N ASP A 126 4.18 -15.61 16.78
CA ASP A 126 2.88 -15.82 17.42
C ASP A 126 2.99 -17.00 18.39
N PRO A 127 2.69 -16.83 19.69
CA PRO A 127 2.79 -17.89 20.68
C PRO A 127 1.80 -19.06 20.46
N ASN A 128 0.79 -18.85 19.62
CA ASN A 128 -0.19 -19.88 19.29
C ASN A 128 0.17 -20.70 18.04
N VAL A 129 1.28 -20.38 17.38
CA VAL A 129 1.78 -21.11 16.21
C VAL A 129 2.80 -22.15 16.63
N ASP A 130 2.59 -23.39 16.20
CA ASP A 130 3.60 -24.45 16.27
C ASP A 130 4.61 -24.27 15.13
N TYR A 131 5.71 -23.57 15.39
CA TYR A 131 6.76 -23.31 14.41
C TYR A 131 7.52 -24.58 14.00
N ASP A 132 7.63 -25.57 14.87
CA ASP A 132 8.28 -26.84 14.53
C ASP A 132 7.47 -27.60 13.47
N ALA A 133 6.15 -27.52 13.52
CA ALA A 133 5.27 -28.10 12.51
C ALA A 133 5.36 -27.37 11.15
N LEU A 134 5.78 -26.10 11.14
CA LEU A 134 5.96 -25.32 9.92
C LEU A 134 7.37 -25.39 9.34
N LYS A 135 8.30 -26.01 10.04
CA LYS A 135 9.69 -26.16 9.58
C LYS A 135 9.72 -26.83 8.20
N ASP A 136 10.62 -26.36 7.36
CA ASP A 136 10.79 -26.80 5.96
C ASP A 136 9.57 -26.58 5.05
N THR A 137 8.59 -25.76 5.48
CA THR A 137 7.48 -25.32 4.62
C THR A 137 7.78 -23.97 3.97
N THR A 138 7.01 -23.66 2.93
CA THR A 138 7.07 -22.36 2.22
C THR A 138 5.76 -21.62 2.36
N ILE A 139 5.84 -20.34 2.70
CA ILE A 139 4.73 -19.38 2.61
C ILE A 139 4.94 -18.56 1.34
N THR A 140 3.88 -18.39 0.54
CA THR A 140 3.93 -17.59 -0.69
C THR A 140 3.18 -16.27 -0.48
N VAL A 141 3.75 -15.16 -0.95
CA VAL A 141 3.13 -13.84 -0.83
C VAL A 141 3.33 -13.01 -2.10
N ALA A 142 2.23 -12.43 -2.59
CA ALA A 142 2.22 -11.48 -3.69
C ALA A 142 2.34 -10.06 -3.15
N ALA A 143 3.20 -9.24 -3.71
CA ALA A 143 3.45 -7.88 -3.22
C ALA A 143 3.82 -6.90 -4.34
N SER A 144 3.63 -5.61 -4.09
CA SER A 144 4.26 -4.57 -4.90
C SER A 144 5.77 -4.52 -4.60
N PRO A 145 6.63 -4.13 -5.55
CA PRO A 145 8.08 -4.16 -5.36
C PRO A 145 8.55 -3.31 -4.18
N THR A 146 8.04 -2.08 -4.08
CA THR A 146 8.44 -1.07 -3.07
C THR A 146 7.19 -0.37 -2.53
N PRO A 147 7.03 -0.21 -1.22
CA PRO A 147 7.89 -0.68 -0.12
C PRO A 147 7.61 -2.12 0.31
N HIS A 148 6.54 -2.75 -0.19
CA HIS A 148 5.94 -3.98 0.32
C HIS A 148 6.91 -5.18 0.29
N ALA A 149 7.50 -5.48 -0.88
CA ALA A 149 8.45 -6.60 -0.98
C ALA A 149 9.71 -6.35 -0.15
N GLU A 150 10.16 -5.10 -0.03
CA GLU A 150 11.32 -4.75 0.81
C GLU A 150 11.03 -4.96 2.30
N ILE A 151 9.82 -4.65 2.75
CA ILE A 151 9.36 -4.92 4.13
C ILE A 151 9.25 -6.42 4.36
N LEU A 152 8.74 -7.17 3.38
CA LEU A 152 8.65 -8.63 3.44
C LEU A 152 10.01 -9.32 3.51
N GLU A 153 11.08 -8.74 2.97
CA GLU A 153 12.43 -9.31 3.13
C GLU A 153 12.87 -9.35 4.60
N VAL A 154 12.42 -8.40 5.42
CA VAL A 154 12.67 -8.44 6.88
C VAL A 154 11.85 -9.58 7.52
N ALA A 155 10.58 -9.70 7.19
CA ALA A 155 9.74 -10.81 7.66
C ALA A 155 10.30 -12.18 7.24
N LYS A 156 10.86 -12.28 6.04
CA LYS A 156 11.53 -13.49 5.52
C LYS A 156 12.70 -13.93 6.39
N GLN A 157 13.52 -12.98 6.87
CA GLN A 157 14.62 -13.28 7.78
C GLN A 157 14.10 -13.84 9.12
N ILE A 158 13.05 -13.24 9.68
CA ILE A 158 12.42 -13.69 10.92
C ILE A 158 11.88 -15.12 10.78
N LEU A 159 11.17 -15.40 9.70
CA LEU A 159 10.63 -16.74 9.42
C LEU A 159 11.72 -17.78 9.16
N ALA A 160 12.82 -17.38 8.51
CA ALA A 160 13.96 -18.24 8.25
C ALA A 160 14.63 -18.74 9.53
N GLU A 161 14.62 -17.98 10.63
CA GLU A 161 15.11 -18.41 11.93
C GLU A 161 14.35 -19.62 12.49
N LYS A 162 13.11 -19.81 12.04
CA LYS A 162 12.27 -20.98 12.37
C LYS A 162 12.27 -22.05 11.28
N GLY A 163 13.12 -21.93 10.27
CA GLY A 163 13.20 -22.88 9.16
C GLY A 163 12.03 -22.77 8.17
N ILE A 164 11.34 -21.64 8.14
CA ILE A 164 10.21 -21.37 7.22
C ILE A 164 10.71 -20.49 6.08
N ALA A 165 10.49 -20.91 4.83
CA ALA A 165 10.80 -20.13 3.66
C ALA A 165 9.64 -19.15 3.35
N LEU A 166 9.96 -17.91 3.01
CA LEU A 166 9.01 -16.94 2.45
C LEU A 166 9.35 -16.70 0.98
N ASN A 167 8.45 -17.08 0.08
CA ASN A 167 8.57 -16.82 -1.36
C ASN A 167 7.78 -15.55 -1.69
N ILE A 168 8.50 -14.47 -2.00
CA ILE A 168 7.93 -13.16 -2.33
C ILE A 168 7.86 -13.05 -3.85
N GLN A 169 6.65 -12.88 -4.38
CA GLN A 169 6.40 -12.67 -5.81
C GLN A 169 5.92 -11.24 -6.03
N THR A 170 6.63 -10.48 -6.87
CA THR A 170 6.32 -9.07 -7.10
C THR A 170 5.46 -8.86 -8.34
N TYR A 171 4.51 -7.94 -8.24
CA TYR A 171 3.59 -7.55 -9.29
C TYR A 171 3.52 -6.02 -9.38
N ASN A 172 3.45 -5.49 -10.59
CA ASN A 172 3.38 -4.05 -10.85
C ASN A 172 1.96 -3.52 -11.05
N ASP A 173 0.95 -4.36 -10.89
CA ASP A 173 -0.46 -4.01 -10.98
C ASP A 173 -1.19 -4.30 -9.66
N TYR A 174 -2.45 -3.86 -9.55
CA TYR A 174 -3.26 -4.03 -8.36
C TYR A 174 -4.36 -5.11 -8.48
N VAL A 175 -4.44 -5.81 -9.61
CA VAL A 175 -5.47 -6.83 -9.88
C VAL A 175 -4.95 -8.24 -9.65
N VAL A 176 -3.82 -8.58 -10.25
CA VAL A 176 -3.24 -9.93 -10.18
C VAL A 176 -2.97 -10.39 -8.76
N PRO A 177 -2.43 -9.56 -7.83
CA PRO A 177 -2.18 -10.00 -6.46
C PRO A 177 -3.43 -10.51 -5.72
N ASN A 178 -4.60 -9.93 -6.00
CA ASN A 178 -5.86 -10.42 -5.44
C ASN A 178 -6.33 -11.71 -6.13
N THR A 179 -6.20 -11.80 -7.44
CA THR A 179 -6.63 -12.96 -8.23
C THR A 179 -5.88 -14.24 -7.80
N VAL A 180 -4.56 -14.17 -7.64
CA VAL A 180 -3.73 -15.34 -7.27
C VAL A 180 -3.92 -15.79 -5.82
N VAL A 181 -4.40 -14.93 -4.94
CA VAL A 181 -4.80 -15.32 -3.57
C VAL A 181 -6.21 -15.91 -3.57
N GLU A 182 -7.14 -15.34 -4.33
CA GLU A 182 -8.51 -15.86 -4.45
C GLU A 182 -8.51 -17.28 -5.05
N ASP A 183 -7.70 -17.54 -6.07
CA ASP A 183 -7.63 -18.89 -6.68
C ASP A 183 -6.80 -19.90 -5.86
N GLY A 184 -6.13 -19.45 -4.80
CA GLY A 184 -5.33 -20.29 -3.91
C GLY A 184 -3.93 -20.64 -4.43
N THR A 185 -3.46 -20.00 -5.50
CA THR A 185 -2.11 -20.18 -6.04
C THR A 185 -1.05 -19.60 -5.08
N ILE A 186 -1.38 -18.49 -4.41
CA ILE A 186 -0.52 -17.79 -3.44
C ILE A 186 -1.26 -17.67 -2.10
N ASP A 187 -0.56 -17.83 -0.98
CA ASP A 187 -1.16 -17.87 0.36
C ASP A 187 -1.70 -16.52 0.82
N ALA A 188 -1.02 -15.43 0.49
CA ALA A 188 -1.36 -14.07 0.92
C ALA A 188 -0.90 -13.01 -0.06
N ASN A 189 -1.43 -11.79 0.08
CA ASN A 189 -0.84 -10.63 -0.57
C ASN A 189 -0.65 -9.45 0.40
N TYR A 190 0.25 -8.54 0.00
CA TYR A 190 0.56 -7.34 0.74
C TYR A 190 0.88 -6.23 -0.25
N PHE A 191 -0.12 -5.37 -0.56
CA PHE A 191 0.01 -4.30 -1.55
C PHE A 191 -1.11 -3.25 -1.46
N GLN A 192 -2.18 -3.49 -0.70
CA GLN A 192 -3.45 -2.77 -0.75
C GLN A 192 -3.91 -2.30 0.63
N HIS A 193 -4.87 -1.39 0.64
CA HIS A 193 -5.59 -0.92 1.83
C HIS A 193 -7.03 -1.44 1.86
N THR A 194 -7.68 -1.36 3.02
CA THR A 194 -9.03 -1.89 3.24
C THR A 194 -10.07 -1.37 2.26
N PRO A 195 -10.18 -0.06 1.96
CA PRO A 195 -11.18 0.41 1.00
C PRO A 195 -11.03 -0.19 -0.40
N TYR A 196 -9.79 -0.41 -0.87
CA TYR A 196 -9.55 -1.07 -2.14
C TYR A 196 -9.96 -2.55 -2.11
N LEU A 197 -9.63 -3.26 -1.02
CA LEU A 197 -10.02 -4.66 -0.83
C LEU A 197 -11.53 -4.84 -0.87
N ASP A 198 -12.26 -3.99 -0.11
CA ASP A 198 -13.72 -4.06 -0.02
C ASP A 198 -14.37 -3.85 -1.39
N ASN A 199 -13.91 -2.82 -2.12
CA ASN A 199 -14.40 -2.53 -3.47
C ASN A 199 -14.05 -3.67 -4.45
N PHE A 200 -12.85 -4.23 -4.37
CA PHE A 200 -12.44 -5.36 -5.22
C PHE A 200 -13.30 -6.59 -4.97
N ASN A 201 -13.56 -6.93 -3.70
CA ASN A 201 -14.45 -8.04 -3.34
C ASN A 201 -15.86 -7.85 -3.90
N GLU A 202 -16.41 -6.63 -3.77
CA GLU A 202 -17.74 -6.30 -4.29
C GLU A 202 -17.81 -6.41 -5.82
N GLU A 203 -16.85 -5.80 -6.52
CA GLU A 203 -16.86 -5.76 -7.99
C GLU A 203 -16.54 -7.11 -8.64
N LYS A 204 -15.66 -7.88 -8.04
CA LYS A 204 -15.15 -9.14 -8.63
C LYS A 204 -15.78 -10.38 -8.02
N GLY A 205 -16.57 -10.25 -6.95
CA GLY A 205 -17.17 -11.37 -6.23
C GLY A 205 -16.13 -12.26 -5.54
N THR A 206 -15.02 -11.66 -5.08
CA THR A 206 -13.95 -12.37 -4.38
C THR A 206 -14.19 -12.43 -2.87
N HIS A 207 -13.50 -13.34 -2.18
CA HIS A 207 -13.67 -13.65 -0.76
C HIS A 207 -12.35 -13.46 0.00
N LEU A 208 -11.77 -12.28 -0.15
CA LEU A 208 -10.49 -11.93 0.48
C LEU A 208 -10.74 -11.19 1.79
N VAL A 209 -9.89 -11.44 2.78
CA VAL A 209 -9.99 -10.84 4.12
C VAL A 209 -8.67 -10.26 4.60
N SER A 210 -8.76 -9.15 5.33
CA SER A 210 -7.60 -8.54 5.98
C SER A 210 -7.19 -9.32 7.23
N VAL A 211 -5.89 -9.49 7.41
CA VAL A 211 -5.25 -10.05 8.62
C VAL A 211 -4.71 -8.94 9.53
N GLY A 212 -4.67 -7.72 9.04
CA GLY A 212 -4.29 -6.52 9.79
C GLY A 212 -3.44 -5.55 8.99
N ALA A 213 -3.40 -4.31 9.46
CA ALA A 213 -2.64 -3.23 8.86
C ALA A 213 -1.20 -3.22 9.37
N ILE A 214 -0.27 -2.88 8.49
CA ILE A 214 1.17 -2.86 8.77
C ILE A 214 1.73 -1.44 8.69
N HIS A 215 1.43 -0.71 7.60
CA HIS A 215 1.94 0.64 7.39
C HIS A 215 0.96 1.51 6.61
N VAL A 216 1.18 2.82 6.61
CA VAL A 216 0.53 3.77 5.70
C VAL A 216 1.57 4.36 4.74
N GLU A 217 1.10 4.66 3.54
CA GLU A 217 1.85 5.36 2.50
C GLU A 217 1.08 6.63 2.13
N PRO A 218 1.40 7.78 2.74
CA PRO A 218 0.68 9.01 2.43
C PRO A 218 0.76 9.34 0.94
N MET A 219 -0.40 9.50 0.30
CA MET A 219 -0.48 9.91 -1.10
C MET A 219 0.00 11.35 -1.24
N ALA A 220 0.60 11.69 -2.37
CA ALA A 220 1.16 13.01 -2.57
C ALA A 220 0.89 13.59 -3.96
N LEU A 221 0.87 14.93 -4.01
CA LEU A 221 0.79 15.72 -5.23
C LEU A 221 2.18 16.23 -5.57
N TYR A 222 2.63 15.93 -6.77
CA TYR A 222 3.95 16.32 -7.29
C TYR A 222 3.83 17.39 -8.37
N GLY A 223 4.80 18.31 -8.39
CA GLY A 223 4.95 19.24 -9.50
C GLY A 223 5.63 18.57 -10.69
N GLY A 224 5.07 18.78 -11.87
CA GLY A 224 5.69 18.41 -13.14
C GLY A 224 6.31 19.63 -13.82
N LYS A 225 5.53 20.36 -14.62
CA LYS A 225 5.93 21.67 -15.19
C LYS A 225 5.91 22.78 -14.15
N GLN A 226 5.04 22.67 -13.13
CA GLN A 226 4.92 23.62 -12.03
C GLN A 226 5.78 23.20 -10.86
N THR A 227 6.33 24.16 -10.12
CA THR A 227 7.20 23.92 -8.95
C THR A 227 6.56 24.33 -7.62
N ASN A 228 5.33 24.89 -7.66
CA ASN A 228 4.54 25.29 -6.52
C ASN A 228 3.04 25.15 -6.82
N LEU A 229 2.17 25.50 -5.87
CA LEU A 229 0.72 25.36 -5.99
C LEU A 229 0.01 26.62 -6.49
N ASP A 230 0.74 27.66 -6.90
CA ASP A 230 0.16 28.97 -7.25
C ASP A 230 -0.83 28.86 -8.42
N ALA A 231 -0.53 28.02 -9.41
CA ALA A 231 -1.43 27.80 -10.57
C ALA A 231 -2.76 27.12 -10.19
N LEU A 232 -2.84 26.48 -9.03
CA LEU A 232 -4.08 25.91 -8.48
C LEU A 232 -4.84 26.91 -7.57
N GLY A 233 -4.36 28.14 -7.44
CA GLY A 233 -4.96 29.16 -6.57
C GLY A 233 -4.83 28.86 -5.07
N VAL A 234 -4.06 27.85 -4.70
CA VAL A 234 -3.78 27.52 -3.30
C VAL A 234 -2.66 28.42 -2.82
N LYS A 235 -2.99 29.36 -1.93
CA LYS A 235 -1.93 30.15 -1.24
C LYS A 235 -1.14 29.19 -0.36
N GLY A 236 0.13 29.02 -0.66
CA GLY A 236 1.07 28.29 0.19
C GLY A 236 0.99 28.81 1.63
N LYS A 237 1.06 27.88 2.61
CA LYS A 237 1.19 28.22 4.03
C LYS A 237 2.59 28.75 4.31
#